data_0faef58ea93a9478c57ba89e436dd52e
#
_entry.id   0faef58ea93a9478c57ba89e436dd52e
#
_cell.length_a   1.000
_cell.length_b   1.000
_cell.length_c   1.000
_cell.angle_alpha   90.00
_cell.angle_beta   90.00
_cell.angle_gamma   90.00
#
_symmetry.space_group_name_H-M   'P 1'
#
loop_
_entity.id
_entity.type
_entity.pdbx_description
1 polymer ?
#
loop_
_entity_poly.entity_id
_entity_poly.type
_entity_poly.pdbx_seq_one_letter_code
_entity_poly.pdbx_strand_id
1 'polypeptide(L)'
;PRMSARGTHRAYALATGLGKTDADGLLSLVGLGDCGKKQVRNFSLGMKQRLAIAMALTGDPEILFLDEPVNGLDPTGILQVRELIKRLNEERGTTVIISSHLLGELGRVATAYGVMKDGQLVAELRGEQLASLARPRIKAVVAEKDRAERLLAGTYGAGSYVMRGNAAEIFDPSADSVSVTRRFAENGVALMQIGTENGDLEAAFVDML
;
A
#
# COMPACT_ATOMS: atom_id res chain seq x y z
N PRO A 1 16.95 11.58 23.53
CA PRO A 1 16.81 11.76 24.98
C PRO A 1 17.70 10.78 25.76
N ARG A 2 18.11 11.18 26.98
CA ARG A 2 18.86 10.28 27.91
C ARG A 2 17.89 9.39 28.72
N MET A 3 16.58 9.53 28.49
CA MET A 3 15.53 8.76 29.18
C MET A 3 15.29 7.39 28.51
N SER A 4 14.74 6.45 29.30
CA SER A 4 14.18 5.19 28.77
C SER A 4 12.88 5.45 28.01
N ALA A 5 12.37 4.43 27.29
CA ALA A 5 11.06 4.52 26.63
C ALA A 5 9.95 4.92 27.58
N ARG A 6 9.84 4.25 28.74
CA ARG A 6 8.87 4.58 29.79
C ARG A 6 9.02 6.03 30.30
N GLY A 7 10.26 6.49 30.53
CA GLY A 7 10.51 7.87 30.95
C GLY A 7 10.10 8.89 29.90
N THR A 8 10.40 8.62 28.63
CA THR A 8 10.02 9.48 27.50
C THR A 8 8.51 9.55 27.33
N HIS A 9 7.81 8.40 27.38
CA HIS A 9 6.35 8.33 27.29
C HIS A 9 5.67 9.12 28.43
N ARG A 10 6.13 8.92 29.68
CA ARG A 10 5.60 9.66 30.85
C ARG A 10 5.80 11.18 30.72
N ALA A 11 6.98 11.60 30.27
CA ALA A 11 7.26 13.01 30.04
C ALA A 11 6.32 13.61 28.98
N TYR A 12 6.05 12.85 27.91
CA TYR A 12 5.10 13.25 26.88
C TYR A 12 3.67 13.36 27.45
N ALA A 13 3.18 12.34 28.15
CA ALA A 13 1.86 12.35 28.75
C ALA A 13 1.64 13.53 29.70
N LEU A 14 2.66 13.90 30.49
CA LEU A 14 2.62 15.07 31.37
C LEU A 14 2.59 16.37 30.56
N ALA A 15 3.41 16.48 29.51
CA ALA A 15 3.51 17.69 28.69
C ALA A 15 2.22 17.95 27.87
N THR A 16 1.50 16.89 27.50
CA THR A 16 0.23 16.97 26.74
C THR A 16 -1.01 17.06 27.64
N GLY A 17 -0.84 17.03 28.97
CA GLY A 17 -1.96 17.11 29.92
C GLY A 17 -2.81 15.83 30.01
N LEU A 18 -2.38 14.72 29.35
CA LEU A 18 -3.13 13.46 29.33
C LEU A 18 -3.04 12.62 30.62
N GLY A 19 -2.33 13.14 31.62
CA GLY A 19 -2.34 12.60 32.97
C GLY A 19 -1.68 11.20 33.12
N LYS A 20 -2.26 10.38 34.02
CA LYS A 20 -1.78 9.00 34.22
C LYS A 20 -2.26 8.12 33.07
N THR A 21 -1.32 7.56 32.32
CA THR A 21 -1.56 6.63 31.22
C THR A 21 -0.89 5.29 31.50
N ASP A 22 -1.40 4.21 30.95
CA ASP A 22 -0.77 2.89 31.00
C ASP A 22 0.43 2.84 30.02
N ALA A 23 1.52 3.47 30.47
CA ALA A 23 2.77 3.47 29.69
C ALA A 23 3.30 2.07 29.41
N ASP A 24 3.10 1.12 30.33
CA ASP A 24 3.63 -0.25 30.19
C ASP A 24 2.79 -1.05 29.21
N GLY A 25 1.47 -0.94 29.26
CA GLY A 25 0.57 -1.55 28.29
C GLY A 25 0.81 -1.01 26.87
N LEU A 26 0.94 0.31 26.70
CA LEU A 26 1.22 0.92 25.40
C LEU A 26 2.61 0.52 24.87
N LEU A 27 3.64 0.47 25.69
CA LEU A 27 4.96 0.01 25.27
C LEU A 27 4.97 -1.48 24.90
N SER A 28 4.23 -2.30 25.62
CA SER A 28 4.05 -3.73 25.29
C SER A 28 3.29 -3.90 23.97
N LEU A 29 2.25 -3.12 23.75
CA LEU A 29 1.45 -3.11 22.50
C LEU A 29 2.34 -2.86 21.27
N VAL A 30 3.27 -1.91 21.36
CA VAL A 30 4.19 -1.59 20.25
C VAL A 30 5.47 -2.45 20.26
N GLY A 31 5.55 -3.50 21.07
CA GLY A 31 6.70 -4.40 21.16
C GLY A 31 7.97 -3.76 21.74
N LEU A 32 7.80 -2.83 22.68
CA LEU A 32 8.87 -2.16 23.42
C LEU A 32 8.83 -2.44 24.92
N GLY A 33 7.98 -3.37 25.39
CA GLY A 33 7.83 -3.71 26.80
C GLY A 33 9.16 -4.17 27.45
N ASP A 34 9.95 -4.97 26.73
CA ASP A 34 11.19 -5.56 27.23
C ASP A 34 12.43 -4.66 27.08
N CYS A 35 12.26 -3.41 26.61
CA CYS A 35 13.40 -2.50 26.42
C CYS A 35 14.06 -2.04 27.72
N GLY A 36 13.42 -2.26 28.87
CA GLY A 36 13.95 -2.00 30.20
C GLY A 36 14.45 -0.56 30.38
N LYS A 37 15.72 -0.43 30.81
CA LYS A 37 16.40 0.86 31.01
C LYS A 37 17.14 1.38 29.78
N LYS A 38 17.03 0.73 28.61
CA LYS A 38 17.71 1.17 27.38
C LYS A 38 17.27 2.58 27.03
N GLN A 39 18.24 3.45 26.80
CA GLN A 39 17.95 4.86 26.49
C GLN A 39 17.47 5.00 25.04
N VAL A 40 16.48 5.86 24.82
CA VAL A 40 15.87 6.12 23.51
C VAL A 40 16.88 6.60 22.45
N ARG A 41 17.96 7.27 22.85
CA ARG A 41 19.04 7.63 21.92
C ARG A 41 19.72 6.43 21.26
N ASN A 42 19.68 5.26 21.91
CA ASN A 42 20.28 4.01 21.45
C ASN A 42 19.27 3.09 20.75
N PHE A 43 18.05 3.59 20.48
CA PHE A 43 17.03 2.85 19.74
C PHE A 43 17.35 2.85 18.25
N SER A 44 17.04 1.75 17.57
CA SER A 44 16.97 1.72 16.11
C SER A 44 15.87 2.66 15.62
N LEU A 45 15.87 2.97 14.33
CA LEU A 45 14.82 3.81 13.72
C LEU A 45 13.44 3.19 13.96
N GLY A 46 13.25 1.89 13.72
CA GLY A 46 11.99 1.19 13.96
C GLY A 46 11.55 1.19 15.43
N MET A 47 12.50 1.10 16.38
CA MET A 47 12.16 1.26 17.81
C MET A 47 11.70 2.69 18.13
N LYS A 48 12.32 3.70 17.54
CA LYS A 48 11.90 5.10 17.71
C LYS A 48 10.51 5.34 17.12
N GLN A 49 10.25 4.78 15.92
CA GLN A 49 8.95 4.88 15.26
C GLN A 49 7.84 4.23 16.09
N ARG A 50 8.06 3.02 16.60
CA ARG A 50 7.10 2.35 17.47
C ARG A 50 6.88 3.09 18.80
N LEU A 51 7.90 3.71 19.35
CA LEU A 51 7.74 4.58 20.51
C LEU A 51 6.90 5.82 20.19
N ALA A 52 7.09 6.43 19.02
CA ALA A 52 6.27 7.57 18.57
C ALA A 52 4.79 7.17 18.43
N ILE A 53 4.52 5.98 17.87
CA ILE A 53 3.15 5.44 17.80
C ILE A 53 2.59 5.22 19.22
N ALA A 54 3.35 4.65 20.16
CA ALA A 54 2.92 4.49 21.54
C ALA A 54 2.58 5.85 22.21
N MET A 55 3.35 6.88 21.90
CA MET A 55 3.08 8.24 22.40
C MET A 55 1.80 8.82 21.76
N ALA A 56 1.59 8.63 20.47
CA ALA A 56 0.38 9.07 19.76
C ALA A 56 -0.90 8.33 20.23
N LEU A 57 -0.77 7.12 20.74
CA LEU A 57 -1.85 6.32 21.33
C LEU A 57 -2.18 6.75 22.78
N THR A 58 -1.43 7.68 23.35
CA THR A 58 -1.70 8.20 24.69
C THR A 58 -3.06 8.93 24.68
N GLY A 59 -3.97 8.51 25.54
CA GLY A 59 -5.31 9.10 25.58
C GLY A 59 -6.36 8.34 24.75
N ASP A 60 -5.98 7.18 24.20
CA ASP A 60 -6.86 6.25 23.49
C ASP A 60 -7.65 6.90 22.33
N PRO A 61 -6.97 7.44 21.32
CA PRO A 61 -7.61 8.18 20.24
C PRO A 61 -8.45 7.26 19.33
N GLU A 62 -9.62 7.75 18.91
CA GLU A 62 -10.46 7.07 17.90
C GLU A 62 -9.82 7.14 16.49
N ILE A 63 -9.05 8.19 16.21
CA ILE A 63 -8.39 8.41 14.91
C ILE A 63 -6.90 8.67 15.15
N LEU A 64 -6.05 7.95 14.43
CA LEU A 64 -4.60 8.08 14.46
C LEU A 64 -4.07 8.47 13.08
N PHE A 65 -3.31 9.56 13.00
CA PHE A 65 -2.62 9.99 11.79
C PHE A 65 -1.16 9.60 11.86
N LEU A 66 -0.67 8.87 10.87
CA LEU A 66 0.71 8.44 10.74
C LEU A 66 1.30 8.94 9.43
N ASP A 67 2.28 9.83 9.53
CA ASP A 67 2.99 10.36 8.38
C ASP A 67 4.24 9.51 8.12
N GLU A 68 4.31 8.88 6.95
CA GLU A 68 5.39 8.02 6.47
C GLU A 68 5.89 7.00 7.53
N PRO A 69 5.01 6.21 8.19
CA PRO A 69 5.37 5.42 9.36
C PRO A 69 6.37 4.29 9.10
N VAL A 70 6.57 3.90 7.85
CA VAL A 70 7.51 2.82 7.44
C VAL A 70 8.75 3.33 6.72
N ASN A 71 8.85 4.64 6.49
CA ASN A 71 9.97 5.21 5.74
C ASN A 71 11.31 4.98 6.45
N GLY A 72 12.30 4.49 5.70
CA GLY A 72 13.65 4.22 6.19
C GLY A 72 13.77 3.02 7.13
N LEU A 73 12.73 2.21 7.30
CA LEU A 73 12.80 0.97 8.07
C LEU A 73 13.37 -0.18 7.22
N ASP A 74 13.99 -1.12 7.89
CA ASP A 74 14.34 -2.41 7.30
C ASP A 74 13.07 -3.27 7.08
N PRO A 75 13.11 -4.32 6.26
CA PRO A 75 11.94 -5.16 5.97
C PRO A 75 11.26 -5.71 7.23
N THR A 76 12.03 -6.07 8.26
CA THR A 76 11.49 -6.54 9.53
C THR A 76 10.74 -5.44 10.28
N GLY A 77 11.28 -4.22 10.30
CA GLY A 77 10.64 -3.05 10.90
C GLY A 77 9.33 -2.69 10.19
N ILE A 78 9.30 -2.76 8.86
CA ILE A 78 8.08 -2.54 8.06
C ILE A 78 6.99 -3.54 8.46
N LEU A 79 7.33 -4.84 8.52
CA LEU A 79 6.38 -5.89 8.94
C LEU A 79 5.82 -5.61 10.35
N GLN A 80 6.67 -5.24 11.30
CA GLN A 80 6.27 -4.95 12.67
C GLN A 80 5.31 -3.75 12.76
N VAL A 81 5.57 -2.68 12.02
CA VAL A 81 4.70 -1.49 11.99
C VAL A 81 3.36 -1.82 11.32
N ARG A 82 3.37 -2.59 10.23
CA ARG A 82 2.14 -3.03 9.56
C ARG A 82 1.25 -3.86 10.48
N GLU A 83 1.82 -4.86 11.14
CA GLU A 83 1.09 -5.72 12.08
C GLU A 83 0.51 -4.91 13.24
N LEU A 84 1.27 -3.93 13.74
CA LEU A 84 0.80 -3.01 14.77
C LEU A 84 -0.42 -2.21 14.28
N ILE A 85 -0.35 -1.62 13.07
CA ILE A 85 -1.47 -0.83 12.50
C ILE A 85 -2.72 -1.71 12.36
N LYS A 86 -2.57 -2.92 11.86
CA LYS A 86 -3.67 -3.89 11.74
C LYS A 86 -4.31 -4.20 13.08
N ARG A 87 -3.51 -4.51 14.09
CA ARG A 87 -3.99 -4.76 15.45
C ARG A 87 -4.71 -3.54 16.07
N LEU A 88 -4.22 -2.32 15.86
CA LEU A 88 -4.88 -1.11 16.32
C LEU A 88 -6.28 -0.95 15.73
N ASN A 89 -6.45 -1.28 14.46
CA ASN A 89 -7.76 -1.22 13.81
C ASN A 89 -8.67 -2.39 14.26
N GLU A 90 -8.19 -3.63 14.19
CA GLU A 90 -9.01 -4.83 14.45
C GLU A 90 -9.35 -5.03 15.93
N GLU A 91 -8.37 -4.82 16.84
CA GLU A 91 -8.54 -5.11 18.27
C GLU A 91 -9.06 -3.90 19.06
N ARG A 92 -8.78 -2.68 18.61
CA ARG A 92 -9.12 -1.45 19.34
C ARG A 92 -10.13 -0.56 18.60
N GLY A 93 -10.48 -0.87 17.36
CA GLY A 93 -11.38 -0.05 16.54
C GLY A 93 -10.80 1.31 16.16
N THR A 94 -9.49 1.53 16.32
CA THR A 94 -8.84 2.79 15.96
C THR A 94 -8.83 2.96 14.45
N THR A 95 -9.36 4.06 13.95
CA THR A 95 -9.22 4.44 12.54
C THR A 95 -7.82 4.98 12.31
N VAL A 96 -7.04 4.34 11.42
CA VAL A 96 -5.67 4.78 11.13
C VAL A 96 -5.61 5.39 9.74
N ILE A 97 -5.15 6.65 9.66
CA ILE A 97 -4.89 7.36 8.41
C ILE A 97 -3.38 7.43 8.22
N ILE A 98 -2.89 6.97 7.07
CA ILE A 98 -1.47 6.81 6.79
C ILE A 98 -1.12 7.56 5.51
N SER A 99 -0.09 8.42 5.54
CA SER A 99 0.58 8.87 4.33
C SER A 99 1.72 7.92 3.98
N SER A 100 1.94 7.65 2.71
CA SER A 100 3.13 6.94 2.21
C SER A 100 3.30 7.11 0.71
N HIS A 101 4.54 7.05 0.27
CA HIS A 101 4.90 6.93 -1.14
C HIS A 101 5.17 5.47 -1.55
N LEU A 102 5.14 4.52 -0.61
CA LEU A 102 5.37 3.09 -0.83
C LEU A 102 4.04 2.35 -0.98
N LEU A 103 3.45 2.42 -2.18
CA LEU A 103 2.12 1.86 -2.46
C LEU A 103 2.04 0.35 -2.24
N GLY A 104 3.08 -0.40 -2.58
CA GLY A 104 3.15 -1.85 -2.37
C GLY A 104 3.08 -2.26 -0.90
N GLU A 105 3.57 -1.42 0.01
CA GLU A 105 3.51 -1.67 1.45
C GLU A 105 2.14 -1.30 2.04
N LEU A 106 1.54 -0.21 1.56
CA LEU A 106 0.19 0.20 1.95
C LEU A 106 -0.89 -0.75 1.47
N GLY A 107 -0.76 -1.30 0.27
CA GLY A 107 -1.71 -2.24 -0.33
C GLY A 107 -2.02 -3.48 0.52
N ARG A 108 -1.17 -3.74 1.52
CA ARG A 108 -1.32 -4.89 2.43
C ARG A 108 -2.06 -4.57 3.74
N VAL A 109 -2.34 -3.29 4.01
CA VAL A 109 -2.91 -2.85 5.29
C VAL A 109 -4.13 -1.96 5.08
N ALA A 110 -4.08 -1.05 4.10
CA ALA A 110 -5.14 -0.07 3.88
C ALA A 110 -6.38 -0.71 3.23
N THR A 111 -7.55 -0.29 3.66
CA THR A 111 -8.85 -0.70 3.13
C THR A 111 -9.41 0.31 2.14
N ALA A 112 -8.97 1.56 2.23
CA ALA A 112 -9.33 2.66 1.33
C ALA A 112 -8.11 3.55 1.06
N TYR A 113 -8.09 4.21 -0.08
CA TYR A 113 -6.97 5.01 -0.57
C TYR A 113 -7.47 6.34 -1.07
N GLY A 114 -6.79 7.42 -0.66
CA GLY A 114 -6.97 8.75 -1.20
C GLY A 114 -5.73 9.17 -2.00
N VAL A 115 -5.92 9.56 -3.25
CA VAL A 115 -4.83 10.10 -4.08
C VAL A 115 -4.84 11.61 -3.97
N MET A 116 -3.72 12.18 -3.53
CA MET A 116 -3.57 13.62 -3.32
C MET A 116 -2.66 14.23 -4.39
N LYS A 117 -3.10 15.34 -4.99
CA LYS A 117 -2.30 16.16 -5.90
C LYS A 117 -2.51 17.64 -5.57
N ASP A 118 -1.43 18.39 -5.40
CA ASP A 118 -1.47 19.84 -5.13
C ASP A 118 -2.41 20.23 -3.96
N GLY A 119 -2.45 19.38 -2.92
CA GLY A 119 -3.30 19.57 -1.74
C GLY A 119 -4.78 19.22 -1.94
N GLN A 120 -5.15 18.67 -3.08
CA GLN A 120 -6.52 18.24 -3.39
C GLN A 120 -6.62 16.71 -3.47
N LEU A 121 -7.73 16.15 -2.99
CA LEU A 121 -8.07 14.75 -3.17
C LEU A 121 -8.60 14.56 -4.59
N VAL A 122 -7.80 13.93 -5.46
CA VAL A 122 -8.14 13.74 -6.89
C VAL A 122 -8.81 12.40 -7.18
N ALA A 123 -8.63 11.40 -6.32
CA ALA A 123 -9.31 10.12 -6.43
C ALA A 123 -9.45 9.43 -5.07
N GLU A 124 -10.52 8.66 -4.91
CA GLU A 124 -10.73 7.71 -3.82
C GLU A 124 -10.89 6.31 -4.39
N LEU A 125 -10.17 5.33 -3.82
CA LEU A 125 -10.21 3.94 -4.24
C LEU A 125 -10.42 3.04 -3.03
N ARG A 126 -11.19 1.98 -3.21
CA ARG A 126 -11.27 0.87 -2.26
C ARG A 126 -10.26 -0.22 -2.60
N GLY A 127 -9.94 -1.09 -1.64
CA GLY A 127 -8.96 -2.17 -1.83
C GLY A 127 -9.24 -3.06 -3.05
N GLU A 128 -10.51 -3.34 -3.36
CA GLU A 128 -10.90 -4.11 -4.55
C GLU A 128 -10.56 -3.38 -5.87
N GLN A 129 -10.76 -2.07 -5.91
CA GLN A 129 -10.43 -1.25 -7.08
C GLN A 129 -8.92 -1.18 -7.27
N LEU A 130 -8.16 -1.02 -6.15
CA LEU A 130 -6.71 -1.07 -6.20
C LEU A 130 -6.21 -2.44 -6.67
N ALA A 131 -6.78 -3.54 -6.17
CA ALA A 131 -6.45 -4.88 -6.61
C ALA A 131 -6.71 -5.09 -8.12
N SER A 132 -7.73 -4.43 -8.67
CA SER A 132 -8.00 -4.47 -10.12
C SER A 132 -6.93 -3.77 -10.94
N LEU A 133 -6.36 -2.68 -10.42
CA LEU A 133 -5.25 -1.96 -11.07
C LEU A 133 -3.93 -2.76 -11.01
N ALA A 134 -3.74 -3.57 -9.97
CA ALA A 134 -2.58 -4.43 -9.78
C ALA A 134 -2.66 -5.78 -10.53
N ARG A 135 -3.78 -6.06 -11.23
CA ARG A 135 -3.93 -7.35 -11.95
C ARG A 135 -2.85 -7.52 -13.01
N PRO A 136 -2.25 -8.71 -13.09
CA PRO A 136 -1.41 -9.05 -14.23
C PRO A 136 -2.19 -8.86 -15.53
N ARG A 137 -1.54 -8.27 -16.52
CA ARG A 137 -2.11 -8.06 -17.85
C ARG A 137 -1.17 -8.60 -18.91
N ILE A 138 -1.76 -9.07 -20.01
CA ILE A 138 -0.99 -9.37 -21.21
C ILE A 138 -0.92 -8.09 -22.03
N LYS A 139 0.29 -7.62 -22.29
CA LYS A 139 0.53 -6.51 -23.21
C LYS A 139 1.01 -7.05 -24.54
N ALA A 140 0.26 -6.79 -25.59
CA ALA A 140 0.55 -7.22 -26.95
C ALA A 140 0.64 -5.99 -27.85
N VAL A 141 1.77 -5.81 -28.54
CA VAL A 141 1.92 -4.78 -29.58
C VAL A 141 1.66 -5.43 -30.93
N VAL A 142 0.71 -4.89 -31.70
CA VAL A 142 0.25 -5.45 -32.98
C VAL A 142 0.50 -4.47 -34.13
N ALA A 143 0.65 -5.00 -35.36
CA ALA A 143 0.80 -4.15 -36.54
C ALA A 143 -0.52 -3.49 -36.95
N GLU A 144 -1.65 -4.20 -36.77
CA GLU A 144 -2.99 -3.80 -37.27
C GLU A 144 -3.98 -3.69 -36.12
N LYS A 145 -4.13 -2.48 -35.58
CA LYS A 145 -5.00 -2.18 -34.45
C LYS A 145 -6.43 -2.71 -34.63
N ASP A 146 -7.10 -2.32 -35.72
CA ASP A 146 -8.53 -2.59 -35.91
C ASP A 146 -8.84 -4.08 -36.01
N ARG A 147 -7.90 -4.88 -36.56
CA ARG A 147 -8.04 -6.34 -36.65
C ARG A 147 -7.88 -6.99 -35.29
N ALA A 148 -6.89 -6.55 -34.54
CA ALA A 148 -6.67 -7.02 -33.17
C ALA A 148 -7.86 -6.67 -32.26
N GLU A 149 -8.38 -5.45 -32.35
CA GLU A 149 -9.49 -5.00 -31.54
C GLU A 149 -10.78 -5.82 -31.80
N ARG A 150 -11.12 -6.07 -33.08
CA ARG A 150 -12.24 -6.97 -33.41
C ARG A 150 -12.09 -8.39 -32.88
N LEU A 151 -10.89 -8.93 -32.97
CA LEU A 151 -10.58 -10.27 -32.44
C LEU A 151 -10.73 -10.31 -30.93
N LEU A 152 -10.16 -9.34 -30.22
CA LEU A 152 -10.23 -9.25 -28.77
C LEU A 152 -11.66 -9.06 -28.27
N ALA A 153 -12.45 -8.21 -28.94
CA ALA A 153 -13.86 -8.00 -28.62
C ALA A 153 -14.68 -9.29 -28.74
N GLY A 154 -14.44 -10.07 -29.78
CA GLY A 154 -15.10 -11.37 -29.99
C GLY A 154 -14.62 -12.47 -29.04
N THR A 155 -13.40 -12.35 -28.49
CA THR A 155 -12.80 -13.40 -27.66
C THR A 155 -13.05 -13.16 -26.16
N TYR A 156 -12.81 -11.96 -25.68
CA TYR A 156 -12.79 -11.63 -24.25
C TYR A 156 -13.95 -10.71 -23.82
N GLY A 157 -14.65 -10.10 -24.80
CA GLY A 157 -15.74 -9.17 -24.54
C GLY A 157 -15.28 -7.76 -24.19
N ALA A 158 -16.26 -6.84 -24.18
CA ALA A 158 -16.01 -5.44 -23.82
C ALA A 158 -15.65 -5.31 -22.34
N GLY A 159 -14.57 -4.56 -22.03
CA GLY A 159 -14.11 -4.33 -20.67
C GLY A 159 -12.99 -5.28 -20.20
N SER A 160 -12.69 -6.35 -20.95
CA SER A 160 -11.59 -7.26 -20.64
C SER A 160 -10.28 -6.87 -21.33
N TYR A 161 -10.27 -5.83 -22.12
CA TYR A 161 -9.08 -5.28 -22.76
C TYR A 161 -9.20 -3.78 -23.02
N VAL A 162 -8.05 -3.14 -23.20
CA VAL A 162 -7.95 -1.73 -23.63
C VAL A 162 -6.93 -1.63 -24.77
N MET A 163 -7.27 -0.87 -25.83
CA MET A 163 -6.33 -0.54 -26.91
C MET A 163 -5.72 0.85 -26.70
N ARG A 164 -4.42 0.92 -26.55
CA ARG A 164 -3.65 2.18 -26.51
C ARG A 164 -2.77 2.28 -27.77
N GLY A 165 -3.30 2.92 -28.82
CA GLY A 165 -2.65 2.88 -30.13
C GLY A 165 -2.57 1.44 -30.65
N ASN A 166 -1.38 0.95 -30.98
CA ASN A 166 -1.15 -0.43 -31.42
C ASN A 166 -0.87 -1.42 -30.27
N ALA A 167 -0.92 -0.97 -29.02
CA ALA A 167 -0.76 -1.82 -27.85
C ALA A 167 -2.13 -2.24 -27.30
N ALA A 168 -2.35 -3.55 -27.16
CA ALA A 168 -3.48 -4.15 -26.48
C ALA A 168 -3.06 -4.53 -25.06
N GLU A 169 -3.79 -4.08 -24.05
CA GLU A 169 -3.68 -4.52 -22.67
C GLU A 169 -4.90 -5.40 -22.37
N ILE A 170 -4.65 -6.69 -22.05
CA ILE A 170 -5.69 -7.69 -21.85
C ILE A 170 -5.70 -8.08 -20.37
N PHE A 171 -6.84 -7.88 -19.70
CA PHE A 171 -7.03 -8.09 -18.27
C PHE A 171 -7.83 -9.36 -17.95
N ASP A 172 -8.23 -10.13 -18.97
CA ASP A 172 -9.01 -11.34 -18.79
C ASP A 172 -8.19 -12.41 -18.04
N PRO A 173 -8.71 -12.98 -16.93
CA PRO A 173 -7.98 -13.98 -16.16
C PRO A 173 -7.65 -15.27 -16.93
N SER A 174 -8.36 -15.54 -18.03
CA SER A 174 -8.13 -16.70 -18.89
C SER A 174 -7.04 -16.44 -19.95
N ALA A 175 -6.60 -15.18 -20.11
CA ALA A 175 -5.60 -14.80 -21.07
C ALA A 175 -4.20 -15.10 -20.55
N ASP A 176 -3.42 -15.82 -21.33
CA ASP A 176 -1.98 -15.99 -21.16
C ASP A 176 -1.27 -15.65 -22.48
N SER A 177 0.02 -15.37 -22.40
CA SER A 177 0.80 -14.94 -23.57
C SER A 177 0.82 -15.98 -24.71
N VAL A 178 0.74 -17.27 -24.38
CA VAL A 178 0.76 -18.37 -25.37
C VAL A 178 -0.58 -18.44 -26.09
N SER A 179 -1.70 -18.40 -25.34
CA SER A 179 -3.05 -18.45 -25.91
C SER A 179 -3.34 -17.22 -26.77
N VAL A 180 -2.93 -16.03 -26.33
CA VAL A 180 -3.06 -14.78 -27.09
C VAL A 180 -2.24 -14.82 -28.37
N THR A 181 -0.97 -15.26 -28.29
CA THR A 181 -0.10 -15.42 -29.48
C THR A 181 -0.73 -16.34 -30.52
N ARG A 182 -1.20 -17.51 -30.07
CA ARG A 182 -1.86 -18.49 -30.96
C ARG A 182 -3.09 -17.90 -31.64
N ARG A 183 -3.99 -17.26 -30.90
CA ARG A 183 -5.20 -16.64 -31.43
C ARG A 183 -4.87 -15.56 -32.45
N PHE A 184 -3.89 -14.72 -32.19
CA PHE A 184 -3.47 -13.68 -33.11
C PHE A 184 -2.93 -14.28 -34.41
N ALA A 185 -2.07 -15.29 -34.32
CA ALA A 185 -1.54 -15.98 -35.48
C ALA A 185 -2.64 -16.66 -36.32
N GLU A 186 -3.56 -17.41 -35.69
CA GLU A 186 -4.67 -18.09 -36.34
C GLU A 186 -5.62 -17.13 -37.07
N ASN A 187 -5.74 -15.88 -36.57
CA ASN A 187 -6.61 -14.86 -37.16
C ASN A 187 -5.83 -13.82 -37.98
N GLY A 188 -4.55 -14.12 -38.31
CA GLY A 188 -3.71 -13.27 -39.17
C GLY A 188 -3.47 -11.87 -38.60
N VAL A 189 -3.42 -11.72 -37.29
CA VAL A 189 -2.97 -10.50 -36.59
C VAL A 189 -1.46 -10.60 -36.40
N ALA A 190 -0.72 -9.69 -37.01
CA ALA A 190 0.73 -9.65 -36.86
C ALA A 190 1.11 -9.10 -35.49
N LEU A 191 1.75 -9.96 -34.68
CA LEU A 191 2.20 -9.63 -33.34
C LEU A 191 3.66 -9.17 -33.40
N MET A 192 3.93 -7.95 -32.90
CA MET A 192 5.26 -7.34 -32.85
C MET A 192 5.96 -7.63 -31.53
N GLN A 193 5.21 -7.61 -30.43
CA GLN A 193 5.71 -7.88 -29.10
C GLN A 193 4.58 -8.43 -28.22
N ILE A 194 4.89 -9.33 -27.31
CA ILE A 194 3.98 -9.80 -26.27
C ILE A 194 4.73 -10.05 -24.97
N GLY A 195 4.11 -9.74 -23.86
CA GLY A 195 4.63 -10.01 -22.53
C GLY A 195 3.54 -9.95 -21.48
N THR A 196 3.80 -10.57 -20.33
CA THR A 196 2.98 -10.39 -19.14
C THR A 196 3.57 -9.23 -18.34
N GLU A 197 2.79 -8.20 -18.12
CA GLU A 197 3.13 -7.14 -17.17
C GLU A 197 2.35 -7.40 -15.89
N ASN A 198 3.03 -7.42 -14.76
CA ASN A 198 2.36 -7.29 -13.49
C ASN A 198 1.82 -5.87 -13.43
N GLY A 199 0.57 -5.72 -12.98
CA GLY A 199 0.00 -4.39 -12.80
C GLY A 199 0.91 -3.58 -11.89
N ASP A 200 1.43 -2.49 -12.41
CA ASP A 200 2.24 -1.55 -11.66
C ASP A 200 1.29 -0.54 -10.99
N LEU A 201 1.11 -0.70 -9.69
CA LEU A 201 0.29 0.22 -8.90
C LEU A 201 0.82 1.65 -8.98
N GLU A 202 2.15 1.81 -8.98
CA GLU A 202 2.78 3.12 -9.06
C GLU A 202 2.48 3.80 -10.40
N ALA A 203 2.60 3.06 -11.51
CA ALA A 203 2.23 3.58 -12.83
C ALA A 203 0.74 3.92 -12.90
N ALA A 204 -0.13 3.07 -12.37
CA ALA A 204 -1.58 3.34 -12.35
C ALA A 204 -1.94 4.60 -11.53
N PHE A 205 -1.22 4.86 -10.44
CA PHE A 205 -1.40 6.08 -9.66
C PHE A 205 -0.85 7.32 -10.38
N VAL A 206 0.28 7.20 -11.08
CA VAL A 206 0.83 8.31 -11.90
C VAL A 206 -0.16 8.69 -13.01
N ASP A 207 -0.83 7.73 -13.63
CA ASP A 207 -1.86 7.99 -14.65
C ASP A 207 -3.11 8.71 -14.09
N MET A 208 -3.34 8.69 -12.79
CA MET A 208 -4.44 9.41 -12.11
C MET A 208 -4.03 10.85 -11.70
N LEU A 209 -2.74 11.13 -11.66
CA LEU A 209 -2.16 12.41 -11.30
C LEU A 209 -1.95 13.32 -12.52
#